data_1ddf2bb91354c7c4c260bb0105e7a56f
#
_entry.id   1ddf2bb91354c7c4c260bb0105e7a56f
#
_cell.length_a   1.000
_cell.length_b   1.000
_cell.length_c   1.000
_cell.angle_alpha   90.00
_cell.angle_beta   90.00
_cell.angle_gamma   90.00
#
_symmetry.space_group_name_H-M   'P 1'
#
loop_
_entity.id
_entity.type
_entity.pdbx_description
1 polymer ?
#
loop_
_entity_poly.entity_id
_entity_poly.type
_entity_poly.pdbx_seq_one_letter_code
_entity_poly.pdbx_strand_id
1 'polypeptide(L)'
;MCSSDLLELNRRNAVLADINKRLQHFNQNVTAVTREQEILAAKIRVHNNLGKTLLAFRAYLATPPLQRNRQELLEIWQETFHILEKDVENHHTIDMKDIYETAHLLGVKILLSGELPDCTDILSLIITATKECLTNTVKHAKGTVLYLDIQKVTQHGIPYYQIQLQNNGTPPLTNDITEHGGLRNLRRLIEAEGGTMLVTGKPRFQLTILLRQNKEKMDENKSDDS
;
A
#
# COMPACT_ATOMS: atom_id res chain seq x y z
N MET A 1 26.19 -38.62 40.02
CA MET A 1 24.93 -38.55 39.31
C MET A 1 24.72 -37.29 38.44
N CYS A 2 25.62 -36.37 38.33
CA CYS A 2 25.39 -35.11 37.58
C CYS A 2 26.09 -35.01 36.21
N SER A 3 27.03 -35.88 35.87
CA SER A 3 27.82 -35.73 34.61
C SER A 3 27.15 -36.39 33.40
N SER A 4 26.42 -37.47 33.60
CA SER A 4 25.70 -38.20 32.55
C SER A 4 24.46 -37.41 32.06
N ASP A 5 23.71 -36.78 33.01
CA ASP A 5 22.48 -36.03 32.71
C ASP A 5 22.82 -34.75 31.94
N LEU A 6 23.99 -34.14 32.21
CA LEU A 6 24.44 -32.93 31.52
C LEU A 6 24.86 -33.23 30.07
N LEU A 7 25.49 -34.38 29.84
CA LEU A 7 25.85 -34.83 28.48
C LEU A 7 24.61 -35.17 27.66
N GLU A 8 23.61 -35.78 28.25
CA GLU A 8 22.35 -36.08 27.55
C GLU A 8 21.55 -34.84 27.25
N LEU A 9 21.51 -33.85 28.17
CA LEU A 9 20.88 -32.56 27.94
C LEU A 9 21.54 -31.79 26.80
N ASN A 10 22.85 -31.74 26.77
CA ASN A 10 23.61 -31.11 25.69
C ASN A 10 23.36 -31.79 24.33
N ARG A 11 23.27 -33.12 24.31
CA ARG A 11 22.93 -33.86 23.09
C ARG A 11 21.52 -33.54 22.61
N ARG A 12 20.53 -33.49 23.50
CA ARG A 12 19.15 -33.11 23.16
C ARG A 12 19.06 -31.66 22.64
N ASN A 13 19.79 -30.74 23.26
CA ASN A 13 19.83 -29.34 22.81
C ASN A 13 20.46 -29.20 21.41
N ALA A 14 21.52 -29.98 21.11
CA ALA A 14 22.14 -29.99 19.79
C ALA A 14 21.18 -30.54 18.72
N VAL A 15 20.45 -31.62 19.01
CA VAL A 15 19.42 -32.17 18.12
C VAL A 15 18.28 -31.18 17.89
N LEU A 16 17.79 -30.52 18.95
CA LEU A 16 16.73 -29.51 18.83
C LEU A 16 17.18 -28.30 17.99
N ALA A 17 18.43 -27.87 18.15
CA ALA A 17 18.99 -26.79 17.35
C ALA A 17 19.08 -27.16 15.85
N ASP A 18 19.47 -28.39 15.52
CA ASP A 18 19.50 -28.89 14.14
C ASP A 18 18.08 -28.98 13.54
N ILE A 19 17.13 -29.50 14.29
CA ILE A 19 15.71 -29.57 13.87
C ILE A 19 15.16 -28.17 13.63
N ASN A 20 15.39 -27.22 14.52
CA ASN A 20 14.94 -25.84 14.36
C ASN A 20 15.55 -25.17 13.13
N LYS A 21 16.84 -25.40 12.87
CA LYS A 21 17.53 -24.90 11.67
C LYS A 21 16.91 -25.48 10.37
N ARG A 22 16.61 -26.77 10.36
CA ARG A 22 15.94 -27.42 9.23
C ARG A 22 14.53 -26.91 9.02
N LEU A 23 13.76 -26.72 10.10
CA LEU A 23 12.42 -26.15 10.04
C LEU A 23 12.42 -24.71 9.52
N GLN A 24 13.36 -23.86 9.94
CA GLN A 24 13.51 -22.51 9.43
C GLN A 24 13.82 -22.51 7.94
N HIS A 25 14.74 -23.36 7.48
CA HIS A 25 15.09 -23.50 6.05
C HIS A 25 13.89 -24.03 5.24
N PHE A 26 13.17 -25.02 5.78
CA PHE A 26 11.94 -25.53 5.14
C PHE A 26 10.87 -24.46 5.01
N ASN A 27 10.60 -23.70 6.08
CA ASN A 27 9.62 -22.60 6.05
C ASN A 27 10.01 -21.52 5.05
N GLN A 28 11.30 -21.15 4.96
CA GLN A 28 11.76 -20.17 3.97
C GLN A 28 11.54 -20.65 2.54
N ASN A 29 11.83 -21.94 2.27
CA ASN A 29 11.62 -22.53 0.95
C ASN A 29 10.13 -22.62 0.59
N VAL A 30 9.29 -23.07 1.54
CA VAL A 30 7.83 -23.14 1.32
C VAL A 30 7.27 -21.75 1.03
N THR A 31 7.68 -20.75 1.79
CA THR A 31 7.23 -19.35 1.57
C THR A 31 7.66 -18.84 0.20
N ALA A 32 8.89 -19.14 -0.24
CA ALA A 32 9.38 -18.73 -1.56
C ALA A 32 8.57 -19.38 -2.70
N VAL A 33 8.36 -20.71 -2.61
CA VAL A 33 7.60 -21.46 -3.63
C VAL A 33 6.14 -20.99 -3.68
N THR A 34 5.51 -20.81 -2.52
CA THR A 34 4.13 -20.31 -2.44
C THR A 34 4.03 -18.92 -3.09
N ARG A 35 4.97 -18.03 -2.79
CA ARG A 35 5.03 -16.68 -3.38
C ARG A 35 5.19 -16.73 -4.90
N GLU A 36 6.04 -17.58 -5.45
CA GLU A 36 6.19 -17.74 -6.90
C GLU A 36 4.90 -18.24 -7.56
N GLN A 37 4.22 -19.21 -6.93
CA GLN A 37 2.94 -19.72 -7.43
C GLN A 37 1.86 -18.65 -7.42
N GLU A 38 1.78 -17.82 -6.38
CA GLU A 38 0.84 -16.70 -6.27
C GLU A 38 1.11 -15.64 -7.33
N ILE A 39 2.38 -15.27 -7.54
CA ILE A 39 2.78 -14.32 -8.60
C ILE A 39 2.39 -14.87 -9.98
N LEU A 40 2.61 -16.15 -10.23
CA LEU A 40 2.25 -16.77 -11.50
C LEU A 40 0.72 -16.76 -11.70
N ALA A 41 -0.04 -17.12 -10.66
CA ALA A 41 -1.50 -17.09 -10.70
C ALA A 41 -2.03 -15.66 -10.94
N ALA A 42 -1.46 -14.65 -10.30
CA ALA A 42 -1.79 -13.24 -10.53
C ALA A 42 -1.49 -12.81 -11.98
N LYS A 43 -0.30 -13.16 -12.51
CA LYS A 43 0.04 -12.89 -13.91
C LYS A 43 -0.95 -13.50 -14.90
N ILE A 44 -1.38 -14.74 -14.67
CA ILE A 44 -2.37 -15.44 -15.51
C ILE A 44 -3.72 -14.70 -15.44
N ARG A 45 -4.19 -14.32 -14.24
CA ARG A 45 -5.46 -13.58 -14.07
C ARG A 45 -5.41 -12.24 -14.79
N VAL A 46 -4.34 -11.47 -14.60
CA VAL A 46 -4.14 -10.17 -15.26
C VAL A 46 -4.14 -10.33 -16.78
N HIS A 47 -3.38 -11.28 -17.31
CA HIS A 47 -3.30 -11.55 -18.74
C HIS A 47 -4.68 -11.93 -19.32
N ASN A 48 -5.43 -12.81 -18.64
CA ASN A 48 -6.74 -13.25 -19.09
C ASN A 48 -7.77 -12.11 -19.09
N ASN A 49 -7.76 -11.26 -18.05
CA ASN A 49 -8.68 -10.14 -17.95
C ASN A 49 -8.37 -9.03 -18.96
N LEU A 50 -7.08 -8.68 -19.12
CA LEU A 50 -6.67 -7.77 -20.19
C LEU A 50 -7.03 -8.30 -21.57
N GLY A 51 -6.86 -9.62 -21.81
CA GLY A 51 -7.23 -10.27 -23.06
C GLY A 51 -8.74 -10.13 -23.36
N LYS A 52 -9.60 -10.39 -22.37
CA LYS A 52 -11.05 -10.21 -22.49
C LYS A 52 -11.41 -8.76 -22.81
N THR A 53 -10.82 -7.79 -22.11
CA THR A 53 -11.07 -6.37 -22.32
C THR A 53 -10.64 -5.90 -23.69
N LEU A 54 -9.49 -6.36 -24.19
CA LEU A 54 -9.02 -6.06 -25.55
C LEU A 54 -9.94 -6.66 -26.62
N LEU A 55 -10.45 -7.87 -26.41
CA LEU A 55 -11.40 -8.49 -27.31
C LEU A 55 -12.73 -7.74 -27.34
N ALA A 56 -13.25 -7.32 -26.17
CA ALA A 56 -14.46 -6.50 -26.07
C ALA A 56 -14.28 -5.15 -26.78
N PHE A 57 -13.12 -4.50 -26.61
CA PHE A 57 -12.80 -3.25 -27.28
C PHE A 57 -12.71 -3.43 -28.81
N ARG A 58 -12.09 -4.51 -29.26
CA ARG A 58 -12.02 -4.84 -30.69
C ARG A 58 -13.41 -5.09 -31.29
N ALA A 59 -14.28 -5.83 -30.58
CA ALA A 59 -15.66 -6.06 -30.97
C ALA A 59 -16.44 -4.74 -31.05
N TYR A 60 -16.28 -3.87 -30.04
CA TYR A 60 -16.89 -2.53 -30.04
C TYR A 60 -16.47 -1.68 -31.24
N LEU A 61 -15.18 -1.69 -31.61
CA LEU A 61 -14.71 -0.97 -32.78
C LEU A 61 -15.21 -1.54 -34.10
N ALA A 62 -15.40 -2.86 -34.17
CA ALA A 62 -15.93 -3.55 -35.33
C ALA A 62 -17.45 -3.35 -35.52
N THR A 63 -18.17 -2.97 -34.48
CA THR A 63 -19.64 -2.74 -34.52
C THR A 63 -19.94 -1.38 -35.17
N PRO A 64 -20.96 -1.25 -36.03
CA PRO A 64 -21.37 0.03 -36.58
C PRO A 64 -21.69 1.07 -35.51
N PRO A 65 -21.37 2.37 -35.71
CA PRO A 65 -21.48 3.41 -34.69
C PRO A 65 -22.85 3.53 -34.02
N LEU A 66 -23.92 3.30 -34.76
CA LEU A 66 -25.32 3.36 -34.25
C LEU A 66 -25.71 2.20 -33.33
N GLN A 67 -24.96 1.10 -33.36
CA GLN A 67 -25.24 -0.12 -32.59
C GLN A 67 -24.22 -0.34 -31.45
N ARG A 68 -23.27 0.62 -31.24
CA ARG A 68 -22.25 0.51 -30.21
C ARG A 68 -22.82 0.70 -28.84
N ASN A 69 -22.66 -0.31 -27.97
CA ASN A 69 -23.00 -0.21 -26.55
C ASN A 69 -21.77 0.25 -25.75
N ARG A 70 -21.70 1.56 -25.50
CA ARG A 70 -20.61 2.16 -24.71
C ARG A 70 -20.66 1.76 -23.23
N GLN A 71 -21.87 1.55 -22.72
CA GLN A 71 -22.10 1.21 -21.32
C GLN A 71 -21.50 -0.16 -20.98
N GLU A 72 -21.75 -1.16 -21.80
CA GLU A 72 -21.22 -2.51 -21.65
C GLU A 72 -19.69 -2.53 -21.69
N LEU A 73 -19.07 -1.75 -22.58
CA LEU A 73 -17.63 -1.63 -22.65
C LEU A 73 -17.05 -0.99 -21.36
N LEU A 74 -17.71 0.02 -20.82
CA LEU A 74 -17.30 0.67 -19.58
C LEU A 74 -17.39 -0.28 -18.38
N GLU A 75 -18.42 -1.11 -18.29
CA GLU A 75 -18.60 -2.11 -17.25
C GLU A 75 -17.49 -3.15 -17.28
N ILE A 76 -17.14 -3.69 -18.46
CA ILE A 76 -16.02 -4.63 -18.63
C ILE A 76 -14.69 -3.99 -18.21
N TRP A 77 -14.48 -2.73 -18.55
CA TRP A 77 -13.30 -1.97 -18.13
C TRP A 77 -13.22 -1.79 -16.61
N GLN A 78 -14.33 -1.39 -16.00
CA GLN A 78 -14.40 -1.18 -14.54
C GLN A 78 -14.14 -2.49 -13.78
N GLU A 79 -14.74 -3.62 -14.24
CA GLU A 79 -14.49 -4.94 -13.66
C GLU A 79 -13.02 -5.34 -13.77
N THR A 80 -12.40 -5.11 -14.93
CA THR A 80 -10.98 -5.41 -15.15
C THR A 80 -10.08 -4.58 -14.23
N PHE A 81 -10.35 -3.29 -14.08
CA PHE A 81 -9.60 -2.45 -13.14
C PHE A 81 -9.77 -2.88 -11.70
N HIS A 82 -10.97 -3.25 -11.29
CA HIS A 82 -11.23 -3.71 -9.93
C HIS A 82 -10.49 -5.01 -9.59
N ILE A 83 -10.38 -5.92 -10.55
CA ILE A 83 -9.60 -7.16 -10.39
C ILE A 83 -8.10 -6.83 -10.29
N LEU A 84 -7.60 -5.91 -11.13
CA LEU A 84 -6.21 -5.46 -11.09
C LEU A 84 -5.86 -4.75 -9.77
N GLU A 85 -6.76 -3.95 -9.23
CA GLU A 85 -6.61 -3.30 -7.92
C GLU A 85 -6.53 -4.33 -6.79
N LYS A 86 -7.42 -5.32 -6.75
CA LYS A 86 -7.41 -6.38 -5.73
C LYS A 86 -6.17 -7.26 -5.78
N ASP A 87 -5.67 -7.59 -6.96
CA ASP A 87 -4.44 -8.38 -7.11
C ASP A 87 -3.19 -7.59 -6.68
N VAL A 88 -3.22 -6.26 -6.78
CA VAL A 88 -2.15 -5.38 -6.28
C VAL A 88 -2.19 -5.27 -4.75
N GLU A 89 -3.37 -5.22 -4.15
CA GLU A 89 -3.52 -5.15 -2.68
C GLU A 89 -3.05 -6.43 -1.96
N ASN A 90 -3.11 -7.59 -2.61
CA ASN A 90 -2.79 -8.87 -1.98
C ASN A 90 -1.32 -9.32 -2.10
N HIS A 91 -0.45 -8.67 -2.89
CA HIS A 91 0.82 -9.30 -3.26
C HIS A 91 2.10 -8.46 -3.27
N HIS A 92 2.07 -7.20 -2.85
CA HIS A 92 3.30 -6.46 -2.60
C HIS A 92 3.19 -5.67 -1.29
N THR A 93 4.05 -5.97 -0.34
CA THR A 93 4.64 -4.91 0.47
C THR A 93 5.35 -3.99 -0.53
N ILE A 94 4.59 -3.05 -1.11
CA ILE A 94 5.15 -2.02 -1.98
C ILE A 94 6.15 -1.27 -1.10
N ASP A 95 7.43 -1.38 -1.43
CA ASP A 95 8.47 -0.65 -0.73
C ASP A 95 8.49 0.80 -1.25
N MET A 96 8.91 1.75 -0.42
CA MET A 96 9.17 3.13 -0.86
C MET A 96 10.10 3.17 -2.07
N LYS A 97 11.00 2.20 -2.20
CA LYS A 97 11.88 2.05 -3.36
C LYS A 97 11.10 1.93 -4.67
N ASP A 98 10.05 1.10 -4.70
CA ASP A 98 9.22 0.92 -5.89
C ASP A 98 8.52 2.22 -6.31
N ILE A 99 8.15 3.06 -5.32
CA ILE A 99 7.55 4.36 -5.58
C ILE A 99 8.57 5.35 -6.15
N TYR A 100 9.80 5.37 -5.63
CA TYR A 100 10.86 6.19 -6.19
C TYR A 100 11.19 5.82 -7.63
N GLU A 101 11.24 4.52 -7.95
CA GLU A 101 11.45 4.03 -9.31
C GLU A 101 10.28 4.44 -10.23
N THR A 102 9.04 4.28 -9.76
CA THR A 102 7.85 4.71 -10.50
C THR A 102 7.84 6.22 -10.73
N ALA A 103 8.16 7.01 -9.70
CA ALA A 103 8.24 8.47 -9.81
C ALA A 103 9.29 8.90 -10.85
N HIS A 104 10.46 8.27 -10.83
CA HIS A 104 11.52 8.53 -11.79
C HIS A 104 11.06 8.26 -13.24
N LEU A 105 10.39 7.13 -13.48
CA LEU A 105 9.81 6.80 -14.80
C LEU A 105 8.76 7.81 -15.27
N LEU A 106 8.01 8.39 -14.32
CA LEU A 106 7.00 9.42 -14.60
C LEU A 106 7.58 10.85 -14.70
N GLY A 107 8.89 11.02 -14.53
CA GLY A 107 9.56 12.33 -14.54
C GLY A 107 9.25 13.18 -13.30
N VAL A 108 8.87 12.57 -12.18
CA VAL A 108 8.58 13.26 -10.91
C VAL A 108 9.66 12.91 -9.89
N LYS A 109 10.19 13.93 -9.22
CA LYS A 109 11.12 13.77 -8.11
C LYS A 109 10.37 13.79 -6.79
N ILE A 110 10.55 12.76 -5.95
CA ILE A 110 10.02 12.75 -4.59
C ILE A 110 11.10 13.30 -3.66
N LEU A 111 10.71 14.28 -2.83
CA LEU A 111 11.55 14.87 -1.80
C LEU A 111 10.95 14.52 -0.44
N LEU A 112 11.63 13.60 0.27
CA LEU A 112 11.25 13.20 1.62
C LEU A 112 11.94 14.10 2.64
N SER A 113 11.18 14.60 3.61
CA SER A 113 11.61 15.27 4.83
C SER A 113 11.08 14.50 6.03
N GLY A 114 11.92 14.36 7.06
CA GLY A 114 11.61 13.54 8.23
C GLY A 114 11.97 12.07 8.07
N GLU A 115 11.54 11.24 9.02
CA GLU A 115 11.85 9.81 9.09
C GLU A 115 10.61 8.98 8.83
N LEU A 116 10.77 7.89 8.05
CA LEU A 116 9.73 6.91 7.84
C LEU A 116 9.47 6.15 9.15
N PRO A 117 8.19 5.87 9.50
CA PRO A 117 7.87 5.09 10.68
C PRO A 117 8.26 3.61 10.53
N ASP A 118 8.69 3.00 11.64
CA ASP A 118 9.01 1.56 11.68
C ASP A 118 7.74 0.67 11.64
N CYS A 119 6.58 1.24 11.98
CA CYS A 119 5.31 0.53 11.97
C CYS A 119 4.88 0.23 10.53
N THR A 120 4.79 -1.05 10.17
CA THR A 120 4.45 -1.52 8.83
C THR A 120 3.08 -1.03 8.36
N ASP A 121 2.09 -0.95 9.25
CA ASP A 121 0.73 -0.53 8.91
C ASP A 121 0.72 0.96 8.53
N ILE A 122 1.37 1.81 9.33
CA ILE A 122 1.50 3.24 9.05
C ILE A 122 2.32 3.46 7.79
N LEU A 123 3.42 2.74 7.62
CA LEU A 123 4.25 2.81 6.43
C LEU A 123 3.46 2.45 5.16
N SER A 124 2.64 1.41 5.21
CA SER A 124 1.77 0.99 4.10
C SER A 124 0.78 2.09 3.69
N LEU A 125 0.19 2.81 4.67
CA LEU A 125 -0.69 3.96 4.39
C LEU A 125 0.06 5.13 3.76
N ILE A 126 1.28 5.44 4.23
CA ILE A 126 2.13 6.49 3.66
C ILE A 126 2.47 6.14 2.20
N ILE A 127 2.82 4.90 1.94
CA ILE A 127 3.11 4.36 0.60
C ILE A 127 1.90 4.55 -0.32
N THR A 128 0.72 4.16 0.14
CA THR A 128 -0.54 4.30 -0.61
C THR A 128 -0.87 5.76 -0.88
N ALA A 129 -0.72 6.64 0.12
CA ALA A 129 -0.94 8.07 -0.03
C ALA A 129 0.05 8.71 -1.02
N THR A 130 1.32 8.31 -0.96
CA THR A 130 2.36 8.82 -1.85
C THR A 130 2.09 8.40 -3.29
N LYS A 131 1.67 7.15 -3.53
CA LYS A 131 1.29 6.65 -4.86
C LYS A 131 0.10 7.40 -5.44
N GLU A 132 -0.93 7.66 -4.64
CA GLU A 132 -2.10 8.43 -5.06
C GLU A 132 -1.72 9.88 -5.40
N CYS A 133 -0.94 10.54 -4.53
CA CYS A 133 -0.47 11.90 -4.79
C CYS A 133 0.47 11.99 -5.99
N LEU A 134 1.32 10.99 -6.23
CA LEU A 134 2.17 10.90 -7.42
C LEU A 134 1.31 10.85 -8.70
N THR A 135 0.30 9.99 -8.70
CA THR A 135 -0.64 9.87 -9.81
C THR A 135 -1.36 11.19 -10.08
N ASN A 136 -1.84 11.85 -9.02
CA ASN A 136 -2.52 13.14 -9.11
C ASN A 136 -1.59 14.26 -9.56
N THR A 137 -0.31 14.23 -9.16
CA THR A 137 0.72 15.17 -9.61
C THR A 137 0.90 15.11 -11.12
N VAL A 138 0.96 13.91 -11.69
CA VAL A 138 1.14 13.73 -13.14
C VAL A 138 -0.16 14.05 -13.90
N LYS A 139 -1.28 13.45 -13.50
CA LYS A 139 -2.54 13.54 -14.26
C LYS A 139 -3.20 14.91 -14.18
N HIS A 140 -3.18 15.54 -13.04
CA HIS A 140 -3.99 16.74 -12.78
C HIS A 140 -3.16 18.01 -12.63
N ALA A 141 -2.03 17.92 -11.92
CA ALA A 141 -1.20 19.09 -11.63
C ALA A 141 -0.08 19.35 -12.63
N LYS A 142 0.28 18.39 -13.47
CA LYS A 142 1.45 18.46 -14.37
C LYS A 142 2.72 18.88 -13.64
N GLY A 143 2.85 18.44 -12.38
CA GLY A 143 3.99 18.73 -11.52
C GLY A 143 5.16 17.79 -11.79
N THR A 144 6.34 18.22 -11.39
CA THR A 144 7.60 17.47 -11.52
C THR A 144 8.24 17.15 -10.17
N VAL A 145 7.66 17.66 -9.07
CA VAL A 145 8.13 17.40 -7.71
C VAL A 145 6.96 17.10 -6.81
N LEU A 146 7.08 16.04 -6.01
CA LEU A 146 6.19 15.68 -4.91
C LEU A 146 6.98 15.78 -3.60
N TYR A 147 6.54 16.62 -2.69
CA TYR A 147 7.09 16.77 -1.35
C TYR A 147 6.33 15.83 -0.43
N LEU A 148 7.06 15.02 0.34
CA LEU A 148 6.56 14.16 1.41
C LEU A 148 7.24 14.59 2.69
N ASP A 149 6.51 15.19 3.61
CA ASP A 149 7.00 15.61 4.92
C ASP A 149 6.35 14.78 6.02
N ILE A 150 7.16 14.22 6.91
CA ILE A 150 6.72 13.34 8.01
C ILE A 150 7.25 13.92 9.32
N GLN A 151 6.34 14.30 10.19
CA GLN A 151 6.66 14.88 11.49
C GLN A 151 5.98 14.10 12.62
N LYS A 152 6.70 13.95 13.73
CA LYS A 152 6.12 13.47 14.98
C LYS A 152 5.52 14.65 15.72
N VAL A 153 4.23 14.65 15.95
CA VAL A 153 3.50 15.73 16.64
C VAL A 153 2.74 15.17 17.84
N THR A 154 2.54 15.99 18.87
CA THR A 154 1.74 15.61 20.03
C THR A 154 0.48 16.46 20.08
N GLN A 155 -0.69 15.83 20.11
CA GLN A 155 -1.99 16.49 20.27
C GLN A 155 -2.69 15.94 21.51
N HIS A 156 -3.03 16.81 22.44
CA HIS A 156 -3.67 16.43 23.73
C HIS A 156 -2.91 15.34 24.50
N GLY A 157 -1.56 15.37 24.46
CA GLY A 157 -0.72 14.36 25.11
C GLY A 157 -0.57 13.04 24.36
N ILE A 158 -1.20 12.88 23.21
CA ILE A 158 -1.13 11.68 22.38
C ILE A 158 -0.16 11.91 21.21
N PRO A 159 0.81 11.01 20.97
CA PRO A 159 1.75 11.14 19.87
C PRO A 159 1.11 10.69 18.54
N TYR A 160 1.33 11.49 17.51
CA TYR A 160 0.87 11.25 16.13
C TYR A 160 2.02 11.40 15.13
N TYR A 161 1.91 10.72 14.01
CA TYR A 161 2.58 11.08 12.78
C TYR A 161 1.68 12.04 11.99
N GLN A 162 2.22 13.21 11.67
CA GLN A 162 1.63 14.13 10.71
C GLN A 162 2.37 13.96 9.38
N ILE A 163 1.66 13.50 8.37
CA ILE A 163 2.19 13.29 7.03
C ILE A 163 1.58 14.36 6.12
N GLN A 164 2.43 15.10 5.42
CA GLN A 164 2.02 16.10 4.45
C GLN A 164 2.56 15.76 3.07
N LEU A 165 1.67 15.72 2.09
CA LEU A 165 2.00 15.51 0.68
C LEU A 165 1.58 16.73 -0.12
N GLN A 166 2.52 17.32 -0.86
CA GLN A 166 2.31 18.51 -1.66
C GLN A 166 3.06 18.41 -2.99
N ASN A 167 2.51 18.94 -4.07
CA ASN A 167 3.20 18.99 -5.35
C ASN A 167 3.51 20.42 -5.79
N ASN A 168 4.42 20.55 -6.77
CA ASN A 168 4.80 21.83 -7.35
C ASN A 168 4.01 22.19 -8.62
N GLY A 169 3.00 21.41 -8.96
CA GLY A 169 2.23 21.60 -10.18
C GLY A 169 1.18 22.70 -10.07
N THR A 170 0.32 22.77 -11.07
CA THR A 170 -0.78 23.73 -11.15
C THR A 170 -1.77 23.46 -10.01
N PRO A 171 -2.12 24.45 -9.17
CA PRO A 171 -3.10 24.28 -8.12
C PRO A 171 -4.49 24.03 -8.68
N PRO A 172 -5.37 23.32 -7.95
CA PRO A 172 -6.76 23.16 -8.33
C PRO A 172 -7.49 24.51 -8.45
N LEU A 173 -8.51 24.56 -9.28
CA LEU A 173 -9.30 25.78 -9.51
C LEU A 173 -10.07 26.19 -8.26
N THR A 174 -10.57 25.20 -7.50
CA THR A 174 -11.34 25.39 -6.27
C THR A 174 -10.57 24.90 -5.06
N ASN A 175 -10.88 25.45 -3.87
CA ASN A 175 -10.32 24.94 -2.62
C ASN A 175 -10.96 23.60 -2.22
N ASP A 176 -12.26 23.46 -2.50
CA ASP A 176 -13.01 22.25 -2.22
C ASP A 176 -12.71 21.21 -3.31
N ILE A 177 -11.94 20.20 -2.93
CA ILE A 177 -11.60 19.09 -3.79
C ILE A 177 -12.62 17.98 -3.57
N THR A 178 -13.39 17.68 -4.60
CA THR A 178 -14.28 16.53 -4.56
C THR A 178 -13.44 15.25 -4.60
N GLU A 179 -13.50 14.50 -3.51
CA GLU A 179 -12.73 13.25 -3.39
C GLU A 179 -13.42 12.14 -4.20
N HIS A 180 -12.84 11.80 -5.33
CA HIS A 180 -13.26 10.68 -6.17
C HIS A 180 -12.15 9.63 -6.26
N GLY A 181 -12.53 8.37 -6.52
CA GLY A 181 -11.57 7.29 -6.79
C GLY A 181 -10.55 7.09 -5.67
N GLY A 182 -9.27 7.30 -5.96
CA GLY A 182 -8.15 6.99 -5.07
C GLY A 182 -8.14 7.77 -3.76
N LEU A 183 -8.42 9.08 -3.77
CA LEU A 183 -8.49 9.89 -2.54
C LEU A 183 -9.60 9.42 -1.60
N ARG A 184 -10.76 9.04 -2.14
CA ARG A 184 -11.87 8.49 -1.35
C ARG A 184 -11.52 7.14 -0.72
N ASN A 185 -10.84 6.28 -1.47
CA ASN A 185 -10.38 4.99 -0.96
C ASN A 185 -9.30 5.18 0.12
N LEU A 186 -8.35 6.09 -0.11
CA LEU A 186 -7.32 6.43 0.85
C LEU A 186 -7.93 6.95 2.17
N ARG A 187 -8.94 7.83 2.09
CA ARG A 187 -9.66 8.31 3.28
C ARG A 187 -10.24 7.16 4.09
N ARG A 188 -10.91 6.20 3.44
CA ARG A 188 -11.49 5.04 4.13
C ARG A 188 -10.43 4.20 4.85
N LEU A 189 -9.27 3.99 4.22
CA LEU A 189 -8.16 3.25 4.83
C LEU A 189 -7.61 3.98 6.05
N ILE A 190 -7.41 5.31 5.95
CA ILE A 190 -6.91 6.14 7.05
C ILE A 190 -7.89 6.16 8.22
N GLU A 191 -9.19 6.33 7.95
CA GLU A 191 -10.25 6.34 8.97
C GLU A 191 -10.42 4.97 9.64
N ALA A 192 -10.25 3.86 8.89
CA ALA A 192 -10.27 2.50 9.45
C ALA A 192 -9.13 2.27 10.45
N GLU A 193 -7.99 2.95 10.26
CA GLU A 193 -6.85 2.94 11.19
C GLU A 193 -6.97 4.01 12.31
N GLY A 194 -8.12 4.67 12.41
CA GLY A 194 -8.38 5.71 13.42
C GLY A 194 -7.63 7.02 13.16
N GLY A 195 -7.16 7.23 11.93
CA GLY A 195 -6.52 8.46 11.49
C GLY A 195 -7.51 9.49 10.95
N THR A 196 -6.98 10.65 10.61
CA THR A 196 -7.74 11.72 9.93
C THR A 196 -7.01 12.18 8.68
N MET A 197 -7.78 12.61 7.68
CA MET A 197 -7.27 13.07 6.40
C MET A 197 -7.92 14.41 6.02
N LEU A 198 -7.11 15.39 5.64
CA LEU A 198 -7.53 16.68 5.15
C LEU A 198 -6.92 16.94 3.77
N VAL A 199 -7.74 17.35 2.82
CA VAL A 199 -7.29 17.73 1.47
C VAL A 199 -7.61 19.20 1.24
N THR A 200 -6.61 19.97 0.82
CA THR A 200 -6.77 21.38 0.48
C THR A 200 -6.27 21.66 -0.93
N GLY A 201 -6.97 22.52 -1.67
CA GLY A 201 -6.64 22.88 -3.06
C GLY A 201 -5.79 24.13 -3.19
N LYS A 202 -5.88 25.07 -2.27
CA LYS A 202 -5.19 26.38 -2.34
C LYS A 202 -4.39 26.68 -1.09
N PRO A 203 -3.26 27.38 -1.20
CA PRO A 203 -2.68 27.93 -2.44
C PRO A 203 -2.08 26.89 -3.39
N ARG A 204 -1.89 25.66 -2.91
CA ARG A 204 -1.44 24.47 -3.65
C ARG A 204 -2.21 23.26 -3.18
N PHE A 205 -2.24 22.21 -4.00
CA PHE A 205 -2.74 20.92 -3.53
C PHE A 205 -1.91 20.42 -2.36
N GLN A 206 -2.57 20.11 -1.27
CA GLN A 206 -1.94 19.52 -0.08
C GLN A 206 -2.88 18.46 0.51
N LEU A 207 -2.31 17.32 0.78
CA LEU A 207 -2.91 16.24 1.55
C LEU A 207 -2.22 16.18 2.91
N THR A 208 -2.97 16.27 3.98
CA THR A 208 -2.48 16.13 5.36
C THR A 208 -3.16 14.94 6.02
N ILE A 209 -2.35 14.05 6.59
CA ILE A 209 -2.81 12.83 7.28
C ILE A 209 -2.25 12.88 8.72
N LEU A 210 -3.10 12.52 9.68
CA LEU A 210 -2.70 12.31 11.07
C LEU A 210 -2.99 10.86 11.44
N LEU A 211 -1.97 10.14 11.88
CA LEU A 211 -2.05 8.75 12.33
C LEU A 211 -1.43 8.62 13.72
N ARG A 212 -2.10 7.93 14.62
CA ARG A 212 -1.59 7.71 15.99
C ARG A 212 -0.35 6.83 15.97
N GLN A 213 0.71 7.20 16.74
CA GLN A 213 1.98 6.48 16.74
C GLN A 213 1.90 5.08 17.36
N ASN A 214 1.01 4.85 18.31
CA ASN A 214 0.88 3.55 18.98
C ASN A 214 -0.55 3.04 18.89
N LYS A 215 -0.72 1.91 18.19
CA LYS A 215 -1.65 0.87 18.63
C LYS A 215 -0.86 -0.04 19.58
N GLU A 216 -0.56 0.40 20.80
CA GLU A 216 -0.24 -0.57 21.83
C GLU A 216 -1.44 -1.48 22.00
N LYS A 217 -1.19 -2.79 21.96
CA LYS A 217 -2.11 -3.84 22.33
C LYS A 217 -2.67 -3.50 23.73
N MET A 218 -3.81 -2.83 23.76
CA MET A 218 -4.62 -2.70 24.95
C MET A 218 -5.47 -3.96 25.07
N ASP A 219 -4.84 -5.11 25.36
CA ASP A 219 -5.52 -6.30 25.87
C ASP A 219 -4.47 -7.33 26.22
N GLU A 220 -3.90 -7.21 27.43
CA GLU A 220 -3.37 -8.35 28.21
C GLU A 220 -2.76 -7.84 29.53
N ASN A 221 -3.56 -7.17 30.36
CA ASN A 221 -3.27 -7.08 31.81
C ASN A 221 -4.53 -6.65 32.57
N LYS A 222 -5.55 -7.51 32.57
CA LYS A 222 -6.62 -7.51 33.56
C LYS A 222 -7.09 -8.94 33.83
N SER A 223 -6.19 -9.72 34.41
CA SER A 223 -6.58 -10.91 35.16
C SER A 223 -5.37 -11.44 35.92
N ASP A 224 -5.03 -10.78 37.02
CA ASP A 224 -4.43 -11.44 38.19
C ASP A 224 -4.37 -10.40 39.30
N ASP A 225 -5.52 -10.28 39.99
CA ASP A 225 -5.61 -9.90 41.38
C ASP A 225 -7.06 -10.17 41.82
N SER A 226 -7.26 -11.42 42.32
CA SER A 226 -8.26 -11.79 43.32
C SER A 226 -7.95 -13.18 43.88
#